data_185038dbedd6efcb898eccb30d0422a5
#
_entry.id   185038dbedd6efcb898eccb30d0422a5
#
_cell.length_a   1.000
_cell.length_b   1.000
_cell.length_c   1.000
_cell.angle_alpha   90.00
_cell.angle_beta   90.00
_cell.angle_gamma   90.00
#
_symmetry.space_group_name_H-M   'P 1'
#
loop_
_entity.id
_entity.type
_entity.pdbx_description
1 polymer ?
#
loop_
_entity_poly.entity_id
_entity_poly.type
_entity_poly.pdbx_seq_one_letter_code
_entity_poly.pdbx_strand_id
1 'polypeptide(L)'
;MNMHATPSRKGLKQRNWAAEMIAPLSDEGVGRTASFVSKTFVQESVPAVVDLFISAQGLYRCLINGSRVGEDLLTPGWTNYDNRIAYQRYDVAPLLVAGENRIEIWLADGWYRSPIMWGVNAIPNCWGDRIAAIAELTAGGRTLLSTDASWKSGGLPVVKSGIYFGEIFDARIAFAETHGTEAITFDEALLVAHEAAPVRELSALAPVDQWRDAEGRLVYDFGQNVGGYVRYTVRGKAGAKVRVEHSEVLGPDRYFDNRNYRTAVAETHYTLAGEGDETYAPYFTFQG
;
A
#
# COMPACT_ATOMS: atom_id res chain seq x y z
N MET A 1 38.17 -2.37 7.35
CA MET A 1 37.16 -1.38 7.67
C MET A 1 37.22 -0.26 6.63
N ASN A 2 36.48 -0.35 5.54
CA ASN A 2 36.40 0.73 4.57
C ASN A 2 35.16 1.56 4.91
N MET A 3 35.41 2.74 5.50
CA MET A 3 34.36 3.75 5.65
C MET A 3 33.99 4.24 4.25
N HIS A 4 32.85 3.79 3.73
CA HIS A 4 32.27 4.38 2.55
C HIS A 4 31.79 5.79 2.90
N ALA A 5 32.39 6.79 2.26
CA ALA A 5 31.95 8.18 2.38
C ALA A 5 30.48 8.27 1.92
N THR A 6 29.60 8.73 2.79
CA THR A 6 28.21 9.04 2.46
C THR A 6 28.19 10.06 1.32
N PRO A 7 27.52 9.81 0.19
CA PRO A 7 27.45 10.79 -0.88
C PRO A 7 26.86 12.10 -0.37
N SER A 8 27.45 13.22 -0.76
CA SER A 8 27.00 14.55 -0.39
C SER A 8 25.55 14.76 -0.90
N ARG A 9 24.61 14.96 0.00
CA ARG A 9 23.18 15.25 -0.27
C ARG A 9 22.95 16.69 -0.76
N LYS A 10 23.96 17.37 -1.33
CA LYS A 10 23.86 18.73 -1.83
C LYS A 10 22.96 18.77 -3.08
N GLY A 11 21.78 19.38 -2.94
CA GLY A 11 20.90 19.75 -4.06
C GLY A 11 19.42 19.40 -3.92
N LEU A 12 19.04 18.47 -3.07
CA LEU A 12 17.60 18.17 -2.84
C LEU A 12 17.07 19.16 -1.80
N LYS A 13 16.00 19.88 -2.13
CA LYS A 13 15.31 20.76 -1.19
C LYS A 13 14.72 19.89 -0.09
N GLN A 14 15.33 19.91 1.09
CA GLN A 14 14.74 19.30 2.27
C GLN A 14 13.57 20.15 2.74
N ARG A 15 12.47 19.47 3.10
CA ARG A 15 11.33 20.05 3.79
C ARG A 15 11.60 20.00 5.30
N ASN A 16 11.28 21.06 6.01
CA ASN A 16 11.17 21.00 7.46
C ASN A 16 9.78 20.44 7.80
N TRP A 17 9.72 19.32 8.45
CA TRP A 17 8.48 18.66 8.86
C TRP A 17 8.06 19.15 10.25
N ALA A 18 6.77 19.47 10.41
CA ALA A 18 6.16 19.64 11.72
C ALA A 18 5.55 18.31 12.23
N ALA A 19 5.59 17.28 11.40
CA ALA A 19 5.04 15.94 11.64
C ALA A 19 6.12 15.02 12.21
N GLU A 20 5.70 14.07 13.04
CA GLU A 20 6.53 12.96 13.52
C GLU A 20 6.25 11.71 12.70
N MET A 21 7.27 10.85 12.51
CA MET A 21 7.07 9.50 12.00
C MET A 21 6.39 8.66 13.09
N ILE A 22 5.20 8.13 12.80
CA ILE A 22 4.40 7.36 13.76
C ILE A 22 4.21 5.92 13.31
N ALA A 23 4.38 4.99 14.23
CA ALA A 23 4.11 3.58 14.00
C ALA A 23 2.79 3.16 14.66
N PRO A 24 1.96 2.34 13.99
CA PRO A 24 0.74 1.80 14.59
C PRO A 24 1.08 0.79 15.70
N LEU A 25 0.46 0.93 16.87
CA LEU A 25 0.57 -0.07 17.94
C LEU A 25 -0.26 -1.34 17.64
N SER A 26 -1.04 -1.34 16.57
CA SER A 26 -1.75 -2.51 16.04
C SER A 26 -0.89 -3.39 15.13
N ASP A 27 0.35 -3.00 14.82
CA ASP A 27 1.23 -3.75 13.92
C ASP A 27 1.70 -5.06 14.57
N GLU A 28 1.42 -6.18 13.90
CA GLU A 28 1.78 -7.54 14.35
C GLU A 28 3.08 -8.06 13.72
N GLY A 29 3.78 -7.24 12.93
CA GLY A 29 5.03 -7.59 12.28
C GLY A 29 4.89 -8.04 10.82
N VAL A 30 6.00 -8.41 10.21
CA VAL A 30 6.09 -8.75 8.78
C VAL A 30 5.18 -9.92 8.39
N GLY A 31 4.49 -9.79 7.27
CA GLY A 31 3.61 -10.84 6.71
C GLY A 31 2.34 -11.07 7.56
N ARG A 32 1.97 -10.15 8.41
CA ARG A 32 0.76 -10.15 9.22
C ARG A 32 -0.26 -9.15 8.70
N THR A 33 -1.33 -8.94 9.48
CA THR A 33 -2.39 -7.99 9.16
C THR A 33 -1.82 -6.60 8.93
N ALA A 34 -2.16 -6.00 7.79
CA ALA A 34 -1.83 -4.62 7.51
C ALA A 34 -2.56 -3.71 8.50
N SER A 35 -1.96 -2.56 8.81
CA SER A 35 -2.49 -1.63 9.79
C SER A 35 -2.93 -0.32 9.15
N PHE A 36 -3.73 0.47 9.85
CA PHE A 36 -3.97 1.86 9.51
C PHE A 36 -3.67 2.77 10.70
N VAL A 37 -3.34 4.02 10.40
CA VAL A 37 -3.35 5.11 11.35
C VAL A 37 -4.37 6.15 10.92
N SER A 38 -5.04 6.80 11.85
CA SER A 38 -6.14 7.72 11.56
C SER A 38 -6.23 8.87 12.56
N LYS A 39 -6.78 9.98 12.09
CA LYS A 39 -7.09 11.16 12.90
C LYS A 39 -8.34 11.83 12.40
N THR A 40 -9.23 12.18 13.34
CA THR A 40 -10.32 13.11 13.11
C THR A 40 -9.87 14.52 13.51
N PHE A 41 -10.18 15.51 12.68
CA PHE A 41 -9.84 16.91 12.91
C PHE A 41 -10.94 17.84 12.38
N VAL A 42 -10.99 19.05 12.90
CA VAL A 42 -12.01 20.04 12.51
C VAL A 42 -11.35 21.15 11.69
N GLN A 43 -11.99 21.49 10.57
CA GLN A 43 -11.61 22.59 9.70
C GLN A 43 -12.75 23.59 9.63
N GLU A 44 -12.57 24.80 10.15
CA GLU A 44 -13.63 25.81 10.16
C GLU A 44 -14.06 26.23 8.75
N SER A 45 -13.08 26.33 7.84
CA SER A 45 -13.29 26.60 6.43
C SER A 45 -12.20 25.92 5.61
N VAL A 46 -12.51 25.47 4.39
CA VAL A 46 -11.55 24.82 3.51
C VAL A 46 -10.81 25.87 2.69
N PRO A 47 -9.48 26.01 2.83
CA PRO A 47 -8.67 26.85 1.95
C PRO A 47 -8.73 26.37 0.50
N ALA A 48 -8.53 27.31 -0.45
CA ALA A 48 -8.58 26.99 -1.88
C ALA A 48 -7.52 25.95 -2.31
N VAL A 49 -6.39 25.88 -1.60
CA VAL A 49 -5.32 24.89 -1.80
C VAL A 49 -4.90 24.36 -0.45
N VAL A 50 -4.89 23.05 -0.30
CA VAL A 50 -4.38 22.34 0.88
C VAL A 50 -3.46 21.24 0.41
N ASP A 51 -2.17 21.38 0.73
CA ASP A 51 -1.17 20.39 0.39
C ASP A 51 -1.06 19.32 1.48
N LEU A 52 -1.19 18.08 1.09
CA LEU A 52 -0.78 16.92 1.88
C LEU A 52 0.62 16.50 1.45
N PHE A 53 1.57 16.50 2.37
CA PHE A 53 2.87 15.86 2.22
C PHE A 53 2.84 14.56 3.01
N ILE A 54 3.21 13.44 2.38
CA ILE A 54 3.05 12.12 2.99
C ILE A 54 4.12 11.14 2.52
N SER A 55 4.58 10.30 3.44
CA SER A 55 5.48 9.18 3.19
C SER A 55 5.24 8.04 4.18
N ALA A 56 5.93 6.92 3.98
CA ALA A 56 5.87 5.78 4.89
C ALA A 56 7.15 4.94 4.86
N GLN A 57 7.39 4.25 5.96
CA GLN A 57 8.19 3.03 6.02
C GLN A 57 7.25 1.86 5.74
N GLY A 58 7.37 1.24 4.57
CA GLY A 58 6.40 0.32 3.99
C GLY A 58 5.70 0.93 2.78
N LEU A 59 4.54 0.39 2.40
CA LEU A 59 3.63 1.00 1.44
C LEU A 59 2.50 1.69 2.17
N TYR A 60 2.01 2.79 1.58
CA TYR A 60 0.82 3.45 2.11
C TYR A 60 -0.26 3.67 1.05
N ARG A 61 -1.50 3.80 1.54
CA ARG A 61 -2.65 4.34 0.82
C ARG A 61 -3.34 5.32 1.75
N CYS A 62 -3.60 6.53 1.28
CA CYS A 62 -4.25 7.57 2.09
C CYS A 62 -5.68 7.81 1.63
N LEU A 63 -6.58 8.00 2.60
CA LEU A 63 -7.96 8.40 2.38
C LEU A 63 -8.28 9.64 3.23
N ILE A 64 -9.09 10.52 2.69
CA ILE A 64 -9.70 11.63 3.41
C ILE A 64 -11.21 11.54 3.21
N ASN A 65 -11.97 11.52 4.30
CA ASN A 65 -13.42 11.37 4.29
C ASN A 65 -13.92 10.18 3.45
N GLY A 66 -13.18 9.04 3.51
CA GLY A 66 -13.44 7.83 2.75
C GLY A 66 -13.02 7.88 1.27
N SER A 67 -12.60 9.03 0.76
CA SER A 67 -12.14 9.19 -0.61
C SER A 67 -10.62 9.04 -0.70
N ARG A 68 -10.16 8.28 -1.70
CA ARG A 68 -8.73 8.07 -1.92
C ARG A 68 -8.02 9.37 -2.31
N VAL A 69 -6.85 9.60 -1.71
CA VAL A 69 -5.94 10.68 -2.07
C VAL A 69 -5.07 10.27 -3.25
N GLY A 70 -5.19 11.02 -4.35
CA GLY A 70 -4.40 10.78 -5.56
C GLY A 70 -4.68 9.44 -6.26
N GLU A 71 -3.94 9.17 -7.32
CA GLU A 71 -4.06 7.96 -8.15
C GLU A 71 -2.82 7.07 -8.08
N ASP A 72 -1.78 7.52 -7.38
CA ASP A 72 -0.49 6.84 -7.32
C ASP A 72 -0.61 5.51 -6.56
N LEU A 73 -0.05 4.45 -7.11
CA LEU A 73 -0.03 3.10 -6.56
C LEU A 73 1.33 2.81 -5.92
N LEU A 74 1.35 1.87 -4.97
CA LEU A 74 2.57 1.36 -4.33
C LEU A 74 3.46 2.47 -3.76
N THR A 75 2.83 3.55 -3.28
CA THR A 75 3.52 4.67 -2.64
C THR A 75 4.12 4.28 -1.29
N PRO A 76 5.25 4.85 -0.87
CA PRO A 76 6.01 5.94 -1.49
C PRO A 76 6.91 5.50 -2.64
N GLY A 77 6.95 4.22 -3.00
CA GLY A 77 7.81 3.63 -4.01
C GLY A 77 9.04 2.96 -3.41
N TRP A 78 9.79 2.25 -4.25
CA TRP A 78 11.02 1.56 -3.85
C TRP A 78 12.24 2.44 -4.10
N THR A 79 13.00 2.69 -3.05
CA THR A 79 14.30 3.38 -3.09
C THR A 79 15.33 2.58 -2.29
N ASN A 80 16.57 3.00 -2.26
CA ASN A 80 17.48 2.55 -1.21
C ASN A 80 17.14 3.31 0.08
N TYR A 81 16.35 2.67 0.95
CA TYR A 81 15.79 3.29 2.14
C TYR A 81 16.84 3.69 3.20
N ASP A 82 18.07 3.17 3.12
CA ASP A 82 19.17 3.65 3.96
C ASP A 82 19.63 5.06 3.58
N ASN A 83 19.33 5.49 2.35
CA ASN A 83 19.79 6.76 1.81
C ASN A 83 18.67 7.77 1.54
N ARG A 84 17.47 7.28 1.17
CA ARG A 84 16.33 8.14 0.86
C ARG A 84 15.01 7.38 0.89
N ILE A 85 13.97 8.07 1.30
CA ILE A 85 12.57 7.65 1.21
C ILE A 85 11.81 8.75 0.49
N ALA A 86 11.10 8.42 -0.58
CA ALA A 86 10.33 9.41 -1.32
C ALA A 86 9.10 9.86 -0.51
N TYR A 87 8.74 11.14 -0.57
CA TYR A 87 7.45 11.62 -0.13
C TYR A 87 6.65 12.18 -1.31
N GLN A 88 5.34 12.01 -1.27
CA GLN A 88 4.40 12.56 -2.25
C GLN A 88 3.79 13.86 -1.73
N ARG A 89 3.34 14.70 -2.69
CA ARG A 89 2.56 15.90 -2.43
C ARG A 89 1.27 15.85 -3.23
N TYR A 90 0.14 16.08 -2.56
CA TYR A 90 -1.18 16.10 -3.18
C TYR A 90 -1.94 17.37 -2.78
N ASP A 91 -2.65 17.99 -3.71
CA ASP A 91 -3.69 18.97 -3.35
C ASP A 91 -4.94 18.20 -2.91
N VAL A 92 -5.30 18.34 -1.65
CA VAL A 92 -6.41 17.62 -1.03
C VAL A 92 -7.58 18.54 -0.64
N ALA A 93 -7.53 19.82 -1.01
CA ALA A 93 -8.63 20.74 -0.77
C ALA A 93 -9.99 20.19 -1.26
N PRO A 94 -10.08 19.52 -2.45
CA PRO A 94 -11.34 18.97 -2.93
C PRO A 94 -11.93 17.83 -2.08
N LEU A 95 -11.12 17.22 -1.21
CA LEU A 95 -11.52 16.10 -0.35
C LEU A 95 -11.94 16.56 1.06
N LEU A 96 -11.70 17.82 1.41
CA LEU A 96 -12.00 18.39 2.71
C LEU A 96 -13.38 19.04 2.73
N VAL A 97 -13.98 19.08 3.91
CA VAL A 97 -15.23 19.80 4.18
C VAL A 97 -15.04 20.76 5.34
N ALA A 98 -15.86 21.81 5.41
CA ALA A 98 -15.97 22.60 6.61
C ALA A 98 -16.64 21.76 7.71
N GLY A 99 -16.07 21.77 8.91
CA GLY A 99 -16.47 20.89 9.99
C GLY A 99 -15.50 19.73 10.21
N GLU A 100 -16.01 18.59 10.61
CA GLU A 100 -15.24 17.40 10.92
C GLU A 100 -14.74 16.72 9.65
N ASN A 101 -13.46 16.35 9.66
CA ASN A 101 -12.79 15.59 8.62
C ASN A 101 -12.06 14.41 9.25
N ARG A 102 -11.90 13.33 8.50
CA ARG A 102 -11.15 12.15 8.90
C ARG A 102 -10.10 11.82 7.86
N ILE A 103 -8.87 11.65 8.30
CA ILE A 103 -7.77 11.11 7.48
C ILE A 103 -7.41 9.71 7.97
N GLU A 104 -7.16 8.81 7.02
CA GLU A 104 -6.71 7.44 7.26
C GLU A 104 -5.51 7.16 6.36
N ILE A 105 -4.45 6.58 6.94
CA ILE A 105 -3.29 6.14 6.20
C ILE A 105 -3.16 4.64 6.43
N TRP A 106 -3.46 3.85 5.40
CA TRP A 106 -3.29 2.41 5.39
C TRP A 106 -1.84 2.07 5.14
N LEU A 107 -1.31 1.11 5.87
CA LEU A 107 0.10 0.74 5.86
C LEU A 107 0.28 -0.77 5.68
N ALA A 108 1.22 -1.15 4.83
CA ALA A 108 1.59 -2.53 4.58
C ALA A 108 3.11 -2.67 4.39
N ASP A 109 3.61 -3.91 4.45
CA ASP A 109 5.04 -4.21 4.43
C ASP A 109 5.80 -3.62 3.23
N GLY A 110 5.24 -3.78 2.01
CA GLY A 110 5.86 -3.35 0.78
C GLY A 110 7.28 -3.88 0.60
N TRP A 111 8.13 -3.13 -0.10
CA TRP A 111 9.55 -3.46 -0.24
C TRP A 111 10.35 -3.19 1.03
N TYR A 112 9.88 -2.33 1.90
CA TYR A 112 10.63 -1.91 3.08
C TYR A 112 10.86 -3.05 4.07
N ARG A 113 9.80 -3.85 4.34
CA ARG A 113 9.79 -4.89 5.37
C ARG A 113 9.56 -6.30 4.83
N SER A 114 8.85 -6.47 3.72
CA SER A 114 8.67 -7.79 3.11
C SER A 114 10.00 -8.42 2.73
N PRO A 115 10.12 -9.74 2.77
CA PRO A 115 11.28 -10.40 2.23
C PRO A 115 11.56 -9.97 0.80
N ILE A 116 12.77 -9.51 0.55
CA ILE A 116 13.33 -9.33 -0.78
C ILE A 116 14.05 -10.63 -1.12
N MET A 117 13.94 -11.12 -2.35
CA MET A 117 14.38 -12.43 -2.78
C MET A 117 13.41 -13.55 -2.38
N TRP A 118 13.72 -14.77 -2.72
CA TRP A 118 12.87 -15.95 -2.58
C TRP A 118 13.60 -17.15 -2.00
N GLY A 119 12.83 -18.11 -1.53
CA GLY A 119 13.34 -19.35 -0.95
C GLY A 119 14.12 -19.11 0.33
N VAL A 120 15.16 -19.90 0.52
CA VAL A 120 16.02 -19.83 1.72
C VAL A 120 16.81 -18.53 1.84
N ASN A 121 16.88 -17.75 0.77
CA ASN A 121 17.57 -16.47 0.73
C ASN A 121 16.61 -15.28 0.98
N ALA A 122 15.35 -15.54 1.24
CA ALA A 122 14.38 -14.49 1.53
C ALA A 122 14.72 -13.83 2.88
N ILE A 123 15.05 -12.54 2.85
CA ILE A 123 15.44 -11.78 4.03
C ILE A 123 14.33 -10.77 4.32
N PRO A 124 13.54 -10.95 5.40
CA PRO A 124 12.60 -9.94 5.85
C PRO A 124 13.33 -8.79 6.56
N ASN A 125 12.65 -7.65 6.69
CA ASN A 125 13.09 -6.52 7.47
C ASN A 125 14.44 -5.94 7.01
N CYS A 126 14.71 -5.93 5.69
CA CYS A 126 15.99 -5.48 5.13
C CYS A 126 16.34 -4.05 5.55
N TRP A 127 15.35 -3.18 5.70
CA TRP A 127 15.54 -1.77 6.08
C TRP A 127 14.91 -1.40 7.41
N GLY A 128 14.09 -2.27 7.99
CA GLY A 128 13.45 -2.10 9.28
C GLY A 128 12.32 -3.09 9.51
N ASP A 129 11.96 -3.28 10.76
CA ASP A 129 10.97 -4.26 11.23
C ASP A 129 9.59 -3.63 11.52
N ARG A 130 9.47 -2.30 11.37
CA ARG A 130 8.25 -1.55 11.69
C ARG A 130 7.73 -0.79 10.48
N ILE A 131 6.44 -0.85 10.26
CA ILE A 131 5.75 0.07 9.35
C ILE A 131 5.43 1.37 10.08
N ALA A 132 5.53 2.49 9.38
CA ALA A 132 5.25 3.80 9.97
C ALA A 132 4.82 4.80 8.89
N ALA A 133 4.17 5.88 9.29
CA ALA A 133 3.77 6.97 8.40
C ALA A 133 4.21 8.32 8.94
N ILE A 134 4.48 9.24 8.01
CA ILE A 134 4.61 10.67 8.29
C ILE A 134 3.72 11.44 7.33
N ALA A 135 2.91 12.35 7.85
CA ALA A 135 2.00 13.15 7.04
C ALA A 135 1.79 14.55 7.63
N GLU A 136 1.70 15.54 6.75
CA GLU A 136 1.45 16.93 7.13
C GLU A 136 0.52 17.59 6.11
N LEU A 137 -0.60 18.15 6.61
CA LEU A 137 -1.50 19.01 5.85
C LEU A 137 -1.10 20.47 6.05
N THR A 138 -0.92 21.21 4.96
CA THR A 138 -0.56 22.63 5.04
C THR A 138 -1.40 23.47 4.09
N ALA A 139 -1.69 24.71 4.50
CA ALA A 139 -2.30 25.72 3.64
C ALA A 139 -1.63 27.06 3.86
N GLY A 140 -1.18 27.70 2.80
CA GLY A 140 -0.52 29.00 2.86
C GLY A 140 0.71 29.02 3.78
N GLY A 141 1.43 27.90 3.90
CA GLY A 141 2.60 27.75 4.77
C GLY A 141 2.28 27.47 6.25
N ARG A 142 0.99 27.35 6.62
CA ARG A 142 0.56 26.97 7.96
C ARG A 142 0.22 25.50 8.01
N THR A 143 0.72 24.77 9.00
CA THR A 143 0.33 23.38 9.29
C THR A 143 -1.09 23.35 9.86
N LEU A 144 -1.97 22.57 9.24
CA LEU A 144 -3.36 22.31 9.64
C LEU A 144 -3.47 21.02 10.46
N LEU A 145 -2.69 20.02 10.09
CA LEU A 145 -2.63 18.72 10.74
C LEU A 145 -1.26 18.11 10.51
N SER A 146 -0.72 17.42 11.49
CA SER A 146 0.49 16.62 11.38
C SER A 146 0.32 15.28 12.10
N THR A 147 1.10 14.28 11.69
CA THR A 147 1.19 13.02 12.43
C THR A 147 1.94 13.24 13.75
N ASP A 148 1.38 12.68 14.82
CA ASP A 148 1.91 12.64 16.17
C ASP A 148 1.36 11.43 16.94
N ALA A 149 1.82 11.21 18.17
CA ALA A 149 1.39 10.08 19.00
C ALA A 149 -0.10 10.13 19.42
N SER A 150 -0.85 11.19 19.12
CA SER A 150 -2.28 11.28 19.41
C SER A 150 -3.19 10.61 18.37
N TRP A 151 -2.61 10.12 17.27
CA TRP A 151 -3.34 9.36 16.26
C TRP A 151 -3.77 8.00 16.80
N LYS A 152 -4.76 7.40 16.14
CA LYS A 152 -5.28 6.06 16.45
C LYS A 152 -4.80 5.07 15.40
N SER A 153 -4.85 3.80 15.73
CA SER A 153 -4.52 2.71 14.81
C SER A 153 -5.42 1.50 14.98
N GLY A 154 -5.43 0.64 13.97
CA GLY A 154 -6.15 -0.63 13.96
C GLY A 154 -5.71 -1.51 12.81
N GLY A 155 -6.18 -2.76 12.80
CA GLY A 155 -5.94 -3.70 11.71
C GLY A 155 -6.85 -3.41 10.51
N LEU A 156 -6.35 -3.71 9.31
CA LEU A 156 -7.08 -3.65 8.05
C LEU A 156 -7.71 -5.01 7.71
N PRO A 157 -8.72 -5.06 6.82
CA PRO A 157 -9.17 -6.30 6.19
C PRO A 157 -8.10 -7.02 5.36
N VAL A 158 -6.98 -6.37 5.06
CA VAL A 158 -5.79 -6.97 4.43
C VAL A 158 -5.05 -7.79 5.48
N VAL A 159 -5.36 -9.07 5.54
CA VAL A 159 -4.84 -10.03 6.55
C VAL A 159 -3.36 -10.34 6.31
N LYS A 160 -2.92 -10.24 5.06
CA LYS A 160 -1.55 -10.43 4.64
C LYS A 160 -1.30 -9.72 3.32
N SER A 161 -0.18 -9.07 3.18
CA SER A 161 0.27 -8.53 1.90
C SER A 161 1.80 -8.55 1.80
N GLY A 162 2.30 -8.51 0.58
CA GLY A 162 3.72 -8.38 0.31
C GLY A 162 4.01 -8.57 -1.17
N ILE A 163 5.08 -7.95 -1.66
CA ILE A 163 5.43 -7.98 -3.09
C ILE A 163 5.62 -9.42 -3.59
N TYR A 164 6.21 -10.30 -2.77
CA TYR A 164 6.42 -11.71 -3.09
C TYR A 164 5.41 -12.65 -2.42
N PHE A 165 4.47 -12.11 -1.63
CA PHE A 165 3.51 -12.92 -0.87
C PHE A 165 2.08 -12.84 -1.43
N GLY A 166 1.85 -12.00 -2.42
CA GLY A 166 0.50 -11.69 -2.87
C GLY A 166 -0.30 -10.94 -1.80
N GLU A 167 -1.61 -11.06 -1.84
CA GLU A 167 -2.49 -10.39 -0.87
C GLU A 167 -3.66 -11.29 -0.46
N ILE A 168 -3.98 -11.28 0.84
CA ILE A 168 -5.14 -11.95 1.41
C ILE A 168 -6.04 -10.91 2.04
N PHE A 169 -7.28 -10.81 1.57
CA PHE A 169 -8.29 -9.88 2.05
C PHE A 169 -9.51 -10.61 2.61
N ASP A 170 -9.98 -10.21 3.78
CA ASP A 170 -11.22 -10.72 4.37
C ASP A 170 -12.24 -9.59 4.56
N ALA A 171 -13.22 -9.50 3.66
CA ALA A 171 -14.22 -8.44 3.66
C ALA A 171 -15.16 -8.45 4.87
N ARG A 172 -15.11 -9.48 5.71
CA ARG A 172 -15.89 -9.57 6.95
C ARG A 172 -15.25 -8.83 8.13
N ILE A 173 -13.96 -8.47 8.00
CA ILE A 173 -13.23 -7.76 9.05
C ILE A 173 -13.62 -6.28 9.00
N ALA A 174 -14.18 -5.80 10.09
CA ALA A 174 -14.54 -4.39 10.23
C ALA A 174 -13.32 -3.52 10.56
N PHE A 175 -13.33 -2.30 10.05
CA PHE A 175 -12.39 -1.28 10.49
C PHE A 175 -12.71 -0.84 11.92
N ALA A 176 -11.72 -0.91 12.81
CA ALA A 176 -11.88 -0.45 14.18
C ALA A 176 -10.57 0.16 14.70
N GLU A 177 -10.68 1.33 15.32
CA GLU A 177 -9.58 1.95 16.07
C GLU A 177 -9.43 1.23 17.41
N THR A 178 -8.50 0.31 17.49
CA THR A 178 -8.31 -0.54 18.66
C THR A 178 -7.09 -0.16 19.49
N HIS A 179 -6.17 0.61 18.91
CA HIS A 179 -4.88 1.00 19.50
C HIS A 179 -4.57 2.48 19.25
N GLY A 180 -3.53 2.97 19.90
CA GLY A 180 -2.89 4.25 19.60
C GLY A 180 -1.77 4.11 18.58
N THR A 181 -0.98 5.15 18.49
CA THR A 181 0.28 5.19 17.73
C THR A 181 1.41 5.58 18.67
N GLU A 182 2.64 5.36 18.25
CA GLU A 182 3.82 5.91 18.93
C GLU A 182 4.70 6.65 17.93
N ALA A 183 5.25 7.78 18.36
CA ALA A 183 6.29 8.47 17.60
C ALA A 183 7.59 7.64 17.67
N ILE A 184 8.22 7.45 16.51
CA ILE A 184 9.50 6.72 16.42
C ILE A 184 10.62 7.65 16.00
N THR A 185 11.84 7.35 16.47
CA THR A 185 13.02 8.08 16.04
C THR A 185 13.26 7.85 14.55
N PHE A 186 13.31 8.93 13.80
CA PHE A 186 13.48 8.89 12.35
C PHE A 186 14.35 10.06 11.87
N ASP A 187 15.26 9.80 10.94
CA ASP A 187 16.06 10.86 10.29
C ASP A 187 15.27 11.46 9.12
N GLU A 188 14.64 12.61 9.33
CA GLU A 188 13.88 13.32 8.29
C GLU A 188 14.74 13.72 7.07
N ALA A 189 16.07 13.74 7.21
CA ALA A 189 16.97 14.00 6.09
C ALA A 189 16.93 12.87 5.03
N LEU A 190 16.36 11.72 5.36
CA LEU A 190 16.07 10.64 4.39
C LEU A 190 14.88 10.96 3.46
N LEU A 191 13.99 11.88 3.88
CA LEU A 191 12.81 12.23 3.09
C LEU A 191 13.19 13.16 1.94
N VAL A 192 12.88 12.72 0.73
CA VAL A 192 13.09 13.47 -0.51
C VAL A 192 11.81 13.55 -1.32
N ALA A 193 11.61 14.66 -2.04
CA ALA A 193 10.46 14.74 -2.93
C ALA A 193 10.50 13.62 -3.98
N HIS A 194 9.35 13.02 -4.27
CA HIS A 194 9.24 12.04 -5.35
C HIS A 194 9.45 12.72 -6.70
N GLU A 195 10.47 12.29 -7.44
CA GLU A 195 10.87 12.89 -8.72
C GLU A 195 10.59 11.98 -9.93
N ALA A 196 10.40 10.67 -9.69
CA ALA A 196 10.12 9.71 -10.76
C ALA A 196 8.66 9.80 -11.24
N ALA A 197 8.37 9.23 -12.41
CA ALA A 197 6.99 9.02 -12.81
C ALA A 197 6.28 8.12 -11.81
N PRO A 198 5.09 8.49 -11.33
CA PRO A 198 4.35 7.67 -10.36
C PRO A 198 3.85 6.37 -11.01
N VAL A 199 3.76 5.32 -10.23
CA VAL A 199 3.06 4.09 -10.64
C VAL A 199 1.56 4.35 -10.64
N ARG A 200 0.90 4.08 -11.77
CA ARG A 200 -0.55 4.31 -11.95
C ARG A 200 -1.17 3.23 -12.82
N GLU A 201 -2.48 3.09 -12.73
CA GLU A 201 -3.24 2.36 -13.76
C GLU A 201 -3.14 3.14 -15.09
N LEU A 202 -2.54 2.51 -16.10
CA LEU A 202 -2.41 3.12 -17.43
C LEU A 202 -3.57 2.70 -18.33
N SER A 203 -4.03 1.45 -18.19
CA SER A 203 -5.12 0.87 -18.97
C SER A 203 -5.76 -0.28 -18.24
N ALA A 204 -6.98 -0.64 -18.63
CA ALA A 204 -7.65 -1.85 -18.19
C ALA A 204 -7.86 -2.76 -19.41
N LEU A 205 -7.48 -4.02 -19.28
CA LEU A 205 -7.67 -5.04 -20.30
C LEU A 205 -8.83 -5.96 -19.93
N ALA A 206 -9.65 -6.29 -20.91
CA ALA A 206 -10.60 -7.38 -20.79
C ALA A 206 -9.93 -8.68 -21.23
N PRO A 207 -10.31 -9.84 -20.65
CA PRO A 207 -9.87 -11.13 -21.16
C PRO A 207 -10.23 -11.30 -22.63
N VAL A 208 -9.30 -11.83 -23.43
CA VAL A 208 -9.53 -12.16 -24.84
C VAL A 208 -10.04 -13.59 -25.03
N ASP A 209 -9.79 -14.47 -24.03
CA ASP A 209 -10.27 -15.84 -24.02
C ASP A 209 -10.45 -16.36 -22.59
N GLN A 210 -11.27 -17.41 -22.43
CA GLN A 210 -11.45 -18.11 -21.17
C GLN A 210 -11.75 -19.60 -21.41
N TRP A 211 -11.22 -20.47 -20.54
CA TRP A 211 -11.47 -21.91 -20.59
C TRP A 211 -11.31 -22.55 -19.21
N ARG A 212 -11.62 -23.83 -19.14
CA ARG A 212 -11.20 -24.66 -18.00
C ARG A 212 -10.04 -25.54 -18.41
N ASP A 213 -9.00 -25.53 -17.59
CA ASP A 213 -7.86 -26.42 -17.79
C ASP A 213 -8.16 -27.86 -17.33
N ALA A 214 -7.17 -28.76 -17.45
CA ALA A 214 -7.30 -30.16 -17.09
C ALA A 214 -7.61 -30.41 -15.60
N GLU A 215 -7.30 -29.45 -14.72
CA GLU A 215 -7.64 -29.51 -13.29
C GLU A 215 -8.98 -28.84 -12.97
N GLY A 216 -9.69 -28.34 -13.99
CA GLY A 216 -10.98 -27.67 -13.86
C GLY A 216 -10.89 -26.22 -13.40
N ARG A 217 -9.67 -25.63 -13.33
CA ARG A 217 -9.47 -24.20 -13.00
C ARG A 217 -10.01 -23.35 -14.14
N LEU A 218 -10.70 -22.26 -13.80
CA LEU A 218 -11.15 -21.28 -14.78
C LEU A 218 -9.99 -20.34 -15.10
N VAL A 219 -9.51 -20.38 -16.33
CA VAL A 219 -8.37 -19.59 -16.82
C VAL A 219 -8.89 -18.45 -17.69
N TYR A 220 -8.35 -17.25 -17.48
CA TYR A 220 -8.60 -16.07 -18.30
C TYR A 220 -7.30 -15.64 -18.97
N ASP A 221 -7.32 -15.48 -20.27
CA ASP A 221 -6.21 -15.00 -21.07
C ASP A 221 -6.41 -13.53 -21.41
N PHE A 222 -5.44 -12.68 -21.09
CA PHE A 222 -5.46 -11.25 -21.41
C PHE A 222 -4.72 -10.91 -22.71
N GLY A 223 -4.18 -11.91 -23.41
CA GLY A 223 -3.52 -11.76 -24.71
C GLY A 223 -2.13 -11.17 -24.67
N GLN A 224 -1.64 -10.76 -23.51
CA GLN A 224 -0.28 -10.23 -23.35
C GLN A 224 0.17 -10.30 -21.88
N ASN A 225 1.49 -10.30 -21.67
CA ASN A 225 2.06 -10.09 -20.34
C ASN A 225 1.90 -8.64 -19.92
N VAL A 226 1.55 -8.42 -18.66
CA VAL A 226 1.36 -7.09 -18.07
C VAL A 226 1.92 -7.06 -16.66
N GLY A 227 2.53 -5.95 -16.26
CA GLY A 227 2.72 -5.65 -14.85
C GLY A 227 1.45 -5.01 -14.31
N GLY A 228 0.70 -5.71 -13.45
CA GLY A 228 -0.59 -5.19 -13.02
C GLY A 228 -1.28 -6.03 -11.95
N TYR A 229 -2.60 -5.99 -11.92
CA TYR A 229 -3.43 -6.80 -11.05
C TYR A 229 -4.82 -7.02 -11.64
N VAL A 230 -5.46 -8.08 -11.21
CA VAL A 230 -6.84 -8.39 -11.64
C VAL A 230 -7.83 -7.68 -10.72
N ARG A 231 -8.81 -6.99 -11.34
CA ARG A 231 -10.03 -6.49 -10.69
C ARG A 231 -11.19 -7.34 -11.14
N TYR A 232 -11.98 -7.82 -10.21
CA TYR A 232 -13.16 -8.64 -10.50
C TYR A 232 -14.31 -8.31 -9.57
N THR A 233 -15.53 -8.59 -10.04
CA THR A 233 -16.74 -8.53 -9.24
C THR A 233 -17.29 -9.95 -9.06
N VAL A 234 -17.66 -10.26 -7.84
CA VAL A 234 -18.13 -11.59 -7.45
C VAL A 234 -19.33 -11.48 -6.51
N ARG A 235 -20.23 -12.48 -6.57
CA ARG A 235 -21.35 -12.62 -5.64
C ARG A 235 -21.33 -14.01 -5.03
N GLY A 236 -21.51 -14.08 -3.71
CA GLY A 236 -21.53 -15.36 -3.01
C GLY A 236 -21.97 -15.21 -1.55
N LYS A 237 -21.93 -16.31 -0.82
CA LYS A 237 -22.25 -16.32 0.62
C LYS A 237 -21.09 -15.77 1.42
N ALA A 238 -21.40 -15.19 2.58
CA ALA A 238 -20.37 -14.77 3.55
C ALA A 238 -19.40 -15.93 3.85
N GLY A 239 -18.12 -15.62 3.82
CA GLY A 239 -17.04 -16.58 4.04
C GLY A 239 -16.64 -17.42 2.82
N ALA A 240 -17.36 -17.32 1.69
CA ALA A 240 -16.89 -17.90 0.43
C ALA A 240 -15.57 -17.23 0.00
N LYS A 241 -14.69 -18.02 -0.62
CA LYS A 241 -13.34 -17.56 -0.98
C LYS A 241 -13.14 -17.58 -2.49
N VAL A 242 -12.55 -16.53 -3.01
CA VAL A 242 -12.03 -16.47 -4.37
C VAL A 242 -10.52 -16.43 -4.27
N ARG A 243 -9.84 -17.31 -5.01
CA ARG A 243 -8.38 -17.31 -5.19
C ARG A 243 -8.10 -17.03 -6.66
N VAL A 244 -7.27 -16.04 -6.92
CA VAL A 244 -6.79 -15.69 -8.25
C VAL A 244 -5.28 -15.92 -8.26
N GLU A 245 -4.85 -16.77 -9.18
CA GLU A 245 -3.43 -17.06 -9.44
C GLU A 245 -3.03 -16.45 -10.78
N HIS A 246 -1.78 -16.04 -10.90
CA HIS A 246 -1.24 -15.42 -12.10
C HIS A 246 -0.17 -16.31 -12.73
N SER A 247 -0.04 -16.23 -14.06
CA SER A 247 1.04 -16.86 -14.82
C SER A 247 1.32 -16.07 -16.09
N GLU A 248 2.58 -16.01 -16.47
CA GLU A 248 3.06 -15.42 -17.74
C GLU A 248 3.03 -16.41 -18.90
N VAL A 249 2.94 -17.70 -18.60
CA VAL A 249 3.03 -18.77 -19.58
C VAL A 249 1.98 -19.83 -19.35
N LEU A 250 1.66 -20.56 -20.42
CA LEU A 250 0.85 -21.76 -20.37
C LEU A 250 1.73 -23.00 -20.56
N GLY A 251 1.40 -24.06 -19.85
CA GLY A 251 1.92 -25.38 -20.11
C GLY A 251 1.29 -26.05 -21.35
N PRO A 252 1.65 -27.31 -21.65
CA PRO A 252 1.02 -28.09 -22.70
C PRO A 252 -0.51 -28.11 -22.53
N ASP A 253 -1.22 -28.22 -23.65
CA ASP A 253 -2.71 -28.29 -23.70
C ASP A 253 -3.39 -27.12 -22.97
N ARG A 254 -2.76 -25.95 -22.99
CA ARG A 254 -3.28 -24.72 -22.36
C ARG A 254 -3.47 -24.86 -20.84
N TYR A 255 -2.66 -25.71 -20.22
CA TYR A 255 -2.61 -25.89 -18.78
C TYR A 255 -2.05 -24.63 -18.10
N PHE A 256 -2.72 -24.19 -17.03
CA PHE A 256 -2.22 -23.06 -16.22
C PHE A 256 -0.95 -23.49 -15.48
N ASP A 257 0.17 -22.81 -15.73
CA ASP A 257 1.48 -23.16 -15.16
C ASP A 257 2.18 -21.92 -14.59
N ASN A 258 2.33 -21.88 -13.28
CA ASN A 258 3.05 -20.82 -12.55
C ASN A 258 4.29 -21.36 -11.79
N ARG A 259 4.76 -22.56 -12.10
CA ARG A 259 5.92 -23.19 -11.44
C ARG A 259 7.23 -22.41 -11.67
N ASN A 260 7.30 -21.60 -12.72
CA ASN A 260 8.43 -20.70 -13.01
C ASN A 260 8.61 -19.60 -11.98
N TYR A 261 7.59 -19.27 -11.21
CA TYR A 261 7.65 -18.25 -10.13
C TYR A 261 8.38 -18.77 -8.86
N ARG A 262 8.73 -20.05 -8.83
CA ARG A 262 9.47 -20.66 -7.71
C ARG A 262 8.69 -20.53 -6.39
N THR A 263 9.18 -19.70 -5.46
CA THR A 263 8.54 -19.45 -4.15
C THR A 263 7.82 -18.12 -4.06
N ALA A 264 7.77 -17.33 -5.14
CA ALA A 264 6.93 -16.15 -5.19
C ALA A 264 5.45 -16.58 -5.26
N VAL A 265 4.63 -15.96 -4.43
CA VAL A 265 3.20 -16.23 -4.34
C VAL A 265 2.47 -15.22 -5.21
N ALA A 266 2.35 -15.53 -6.51
CA ALA A 266 1.68 -14.66 -7.48
C ALA A 266 0.17 -14.86 -7.43
N GLU A 267 -0.45 -14.60 -6.27
CA GLU A 267 -1.86 -14.84 -6.05
C GLU A 267 -2.51 -13.83 -5.10
N THR A 268 -3.83 -13.70 -5.23
CA THR A 268 -4.67 -12.95 -4.31
C THR A 268 -5.83 -13.79 -3.82
N HIS A 269 -6.20 -13.60 -2.56
CA HIS A 269 -7.33 -14.28 -1.92
C HIS A 269 -8.33 -13.24 -1.42
N TYR A 270 -9.59 -13.44 -1.73
CA TYR A 270 -10.68 -12.61 -1.24
C TYR A 270 -11.73 -13.46 -0.53
N THR A 271 -12.02 -13.14 0.72
CA THR A 271 -13.12 -13.75 1.47
C THR A 271 -14.32 -12.80 1.46
N LEU A 272 -15.46 -13.25 0.94
CA LEU A 272 -16.66 -12.45 0.76
C LEU A 272 -17.33 -12.10 2.10
N ALA A 273 -17.84 -10.88 2.20
CA ALA A 273 -18.77 -10.47 3.25
C ALA A 273 -20.17 -11.06 3.05
N GLY A 274 -20.58 -11.32 1.80
CA GLY A 274 -21.87 -11.88 1.46
C GLY A 274 -22.97 -10.83 1.20
N GLU A 275 -22.60 -9.61 0.92
CA GLU A 275 -23.48 -8.44 0.78
C GLU A 275 -23.74 -8.04 -0.69
N GLY A 276 -24.12 -8.99 -1.54
CA GLY A 276 -24.46 -8.71 -2.94
C GLY A 276 -23.26 -8.83 -3.88
N ASP A 277 -23.07 -7.85 -4.77
CA ASP A 277 -21.94 -7.80 -5.69
C ASP A 277 -20.75 -7.12 -4.99
N GLU A 278 -19.67 -7.86 -4.82
CA GLU A 278 -18.45 -7.41 -4.19
C GLU A 278 -17.33 -7.27 -5.22
N THR A 279 -16.72 -6.09 -5.30
CA THR A 279 -15.61 -5.83 -6.22
C THR A 279 -14.32 -5.76 -5.44
N TYR A 280 -13.32 -6.52 -5.88
CA TYR A 280 -12.01 -6.56 -5.27
C TYR A 280 -10.91 -6.33 -6.30
N ALA A 281 -9.89 -5.63 -5.89
CA ALA A 281 -8.57 -5.50 -6.49
C ALA A 281 -7.55 -5.36 -5.36
N PRO A 282 -6.36 -5.93 -5.45
CA PRO A 282 -5.37 -5.83 -4.38
C PRO A 282 -4.92 -4.38 -4.13
N TYR A 283 -4.52 -4.11 -2.92
CA TYR A 283 -4.14 -2.77 -2.46
C TYR A 283 -2.63 -2.55 -2.44
N PHE A 284 -1.84 -3.60 -2.10
CA PHE A 284 -0.43 -3.49 -1.77
C PHE A 284 0.46 -4.49 -2.49
N THR A 285 -0.04 -5.09 -3.56
CA THR A 285 0.72 -6.01 -4.41
C THR A 285 0.37 -5.81 -5.87
N PHE A 286 1.17 -6.35 -6.75
CA PHE A 286 0.94 -6.48 -8.17
C PHE A 286 1.57 -7.78 -8.66
N GLN A 287 1.20 -8.19 -9.87
CA GLN A 287 1.72 -9.40 -10.51
C GLN A 287 2.19 -9.06 -11.94
N GLY A 288 3.07 -9.87 -12.49
CA GLY A 288 3.55 -9.72 -13.85
C GLY A 288 3.70 -11.05 -14.51
#